data_46c47d7e6a9e6e29f435f5e84e1b4381
#
_entry.id   46c47d7e6a9e6e29f435f5e84e1b4381
#
_cell.length_a   1.000
_cell.length_b   1.000
_cell.length_c   1.000
_cell.angle_alpha   90.00
_cell.angle_beta   90.00
_cell.angle_gamma   90.00
#
_symmetry.space_group_name_H-M   'P 1'
#
loop_
_entity.id
_entity.type
_entity.pdbx_description
1 polymer ?
#
loop_
_entity_poly.entity_id
_entity_poly.type
_entity_poly.pdbx_seq_one_letter_code
_entity_poly.pdbx_strand_id
1 'polypeptide(L)'
;TFGTPYLIRPLEHGADIVVHSATKFIGGHGTSLGGIIVDGGKFDWAASGNYPAIAAPNPSYHGISFVDAAGPAAFVTYVRAILLRDTGATISPFNAFLLLQGVETLSLRVERHAENTKKIVEYLANHPQVEKVNHPSLPDHPDHALYQKYFPNGGASIFTFQIKGGVKEAHAFIDHLKIFSLLANVADVKS
;
A
#
# COMPACT_ATOMS: atom_id res chain seq x y z
N THR A 1 0.57 -0.82 0.79
CA THR A 1 0.04 0.48 0.32
C THR A 1 -0.89 1.10 1.36
N PHE A 2 -1.92 0.40 1.81
CA PHE A 2 -2.96 0.98 2.69
C PHE A 2 -2.46 1.35 4.10
N GLY A 3 -1.61 0.54 4.71
CA GLY A 3 -1.03 0.84 6.02
C GLY A 3 0.05 1.91 5.97
N THR A 4 0.59 2.19 4.81
CA THR A 4 1.75 3.06 4.59
C THR A 4 2.97 2.67 5.45
N PRO A 5 4.17 3.17 5.18
CA PRO A 5 5.31 2.91 6.06
C PRO A 5 5.18 3.56 7.45
N TYR A 6 4.19 4.44 7.62
CA TYR A 6 3.91 5.08 8.90
C TYR A 6 3.21 4.15 9.91
N LEU A 7 2.17 3.41 9.48
CA LEU A 7 1.41 2.53 10.37
C LEU A 7 2.03 1.14 10.50
N ILE A 8 2.66 0.63 9.44
CA ILE A 8 3.25 -0.70 9.43
C ILE A 8 4.46 -0.76 8.49
N ARG A 9 5.50 -1.44 8.95
CA ARG A 9 6.72 -1.72 8.17
C ARG A 9 6.87 -3.24 7.98
N PRO A 10 6.34 -3.81 6.90
CA PRO A 10 6.30 -5.26 6.71
C PRO A 10 7.68 -5.94 6.73
N LEU A 11 8.75 -5.22 6.39
CA LEU A 11 10.13 -5.72 6.48
C LEU A 11 10.53 -6.11 7.92
N GLU A 12 9.91 -5.50 8.94
CA GLU A 12 10.11 -5.83 10.35
C GLU A 12 9.32 -7.06 10.78
N HIS A 13 8.42 -7.53 9.91
CA HIS A 13 7.53 -8.68 10.13
C HIS A 13 7.78 -9.83 9.16
N GLY A 14 8.96 -9.90 8.55
CA GLY A 14 9.38 -11.02 7.71
C GLY A 14 9.14 -10.89 6.22
N ALA A 15 8.66 -9.74 5.74
CA ALA A 15 8.65 -9.48 4.30
C ALA A 15 10.07 -9.19 3.79
N ASP A 16 10.40 -9.66 2.60
CA ASP A 16 11.69 -9.38 1.95
C ASP A 16 11.62 -8.11 1.10
N ILE A 17 10.50 -7.91 0.43
CA ILE A 17 10.26 -6.76 -0.46
C ILE A 17 8.91 -6.15 -0.15
N VAL A 18 8.84 -4.83 -0.13
CA VAL A 18 7.59 -4.07 0.01
C VAL A 18 7.39 -3.17 -1.20
N VAL A 19 6.19 -3.21 -1.76
CA VAL A 19 5.80 -2.35 -2.89
C VAL A 19 4.67 -1.42 -2.45
N HIS A 20 4.88 -0.12 -2.61
CA HIS A 20 3.85 0.89 -2.37
C HIS A 20 3.40 1.52 -3.68
N SER A 21 2.09 1.67 -3.86
CA SER A 21 1.56 2.65 -4.80
C SER A 21 1.69 4.04 -4.16
N ALA A 22 2.68 4.80 -4.60
CA ALA A 22 2.87 6.18 -4.13
C ALA A 22 1.75 7.12 -4.61
N THR A 23 1.04 6.73 -5.69
CA THR A 23 -0.18 7.37 -6.19
C THR A 23 -1.24 7.58 -5.10
N LYS A 24 -1.33 6.67 -4.14
CA LYS A 24 -2.40 6.60 -3.14
C LYS A 24 -2.04 7.43 -1.90
N PHE A 25 -1.94 6.81 -0.74
CA PHE A 25 -1.71 7.50 0.54
C PHE A 25 -0.42 8.32 0.60
N ILE A 26 0.66 7.87 -0.05
CA ILE A 26 1.94 8.60 -0.04
C ILE A 26 1.77 9.96 -0.71
N GLY A 27 1.26 10.00 -1.93
CA GLY A 27 0.96 11.26 -2.61
C GLY A 27 -0.22 12.00 -2.00
N GLY A 28 -1.33 11.30 -1.75
CA GLY A 28 -2.51 11.79 -1.03
C GLY A 28 -3.38 12.81 -1.76
N HIS A 29 -3.07 13.17 -3.00
CA HIS A 29 -3.74 14.24 -3.74
C HIS A 29 -4.30 13.82 -5.10
N GLY A 30 -4.05 12.58 -5.54
CA GLY A 30 -4.50 12.08 -6.85
C GLY A 30 -3.89 12.82 -8.05
N THR A 31 -2.79 13.53 -7.85
CA THR A 31 -2.18 14.41 -8.88
C THR A 31 -1.06 13.74 -9.66
N SER A 32 -0.52 12.63 -9.18
CA SER A 32 0.63 11.96 -9.78
C SER A 32 0.58 10.45 -9.59
N LEU A 33 0.96 9.72 -10.62
CA LEU A 33 1.17 8.27 -10.56
C LEU A 33 2.62 7.98 -10.18
N GLY A 34 2.80 7.00 -9.30
CA GLY A 34 4.13 6.53 -8.92
C GLY A 34 4.10 5.33 -8.00
N GLY A 35 5.25 4.71 -7.85
CA GLY A 35 5.46 3.56 -6.99
C GLY A 35 6.81 3.59 -6.31
N ILE A 36 6.93 2.83 -5.23
CA ILE A 36 8.19 2.63 -4.52
C ILE A 36 8.35 1.13 -4.26
N ILE A 37 9.52 0.62 -4.58
CA ILE A 37 9.97 -0.72 -4.22
C ILE A 37 11.02 -0.57 -3.13
N VAL A 38 10.81 -1.24 -2.00
CA VAL A 38 11.74 -1.27 -0.87
C VAL A 38 12.20 -2.70 -0.66
N ASP A 39 13.49 -2.93 -0.81
CA ASP A 39 14.13 -4.23 -0.59
C ASP A 39 14.74 -4.24 0.82
N GLY A 40 14.46 -5.30 1.59
CA GLY A 40 15.06 -5.53 2.91
C GLY A 40 16.51 -5.96 2.86
N GLY A 41 17.01 -6.37 1.70
CA GLY A 41 18.39 -6.84 1.50
C GLY A 41 18.76 -8.11 2.25
N LYS A 42 17.77 -8.90 2.70
CA LYS A 42 17.98 -10.08 3.55
C LYS A 42 17.77 -11.41 2.81
N PHE A 43 17.07 -11.36 1.68
CA PHE A 43 16.76 -12.58 0.93
C PHE A 43 18.02 -13.14 0.25
N ASP A 44 18.26 -14.43 0.44
CA ASP A 44 19.38 -15.12 -0.21
C ASP A 44 18.99 -15.56 -1.63
N TRP A 45 19.26 -14.69 -2.58
CA TRP A 45 18.97 -14.91 -4.00
C TRP A 45 19.73 -16.11 -4.59
N ALA A 46 20.95 -16.33 -4.12
CA ALA A 46 21.79 -17.45 -4.61
C ALA A 46 21.29 -18.78 -4.07
N ALA A 47 21.08 -18.89 -2.75
CA ALA A 47 20.67 -20.15 -2.11
C ALA A 47 19.26 -20.59 -2.53
N SER A 48 18.38 -19.67 -2.91
CA SER A 48 17.01 -20.01 -3.32
C SER A 48 16.94 -20.84 -4.61
N GLY A 49 17.93 -20.70 -5.51
CA GLY A 49 17.99 -21.41 -6.80
C GLY A 49 16.90 -21.01 -7.84
N ASN A 50 15.94 -20.18 -7.45
CA ASN A 50 14.77 -19.85 -8.28
C ASN A 50 14.94 -18.58 -9.13
N TYR A 51 16.02 -17.81 -8.93
CA TYR A 51 16.18 -16.49 -9.53
C TYR A 51 17.49 -16.37 -10.33
N PRO A 52 17.68 -17.16 -11.40
CA PRO A 52 18.94 -17.15 -12.16
C PRO A 52 19.24 -15.78 -12.80
N ALA A 53 18.22 -14.98 -13.10
CA ALA A 53 18.43 -13.63 -13.65
C ALA A 53 19.17 -12.68 -12.69
N ILE A 54 19.14 -12.95 -11.39
CA ILE A 54 19.85 -12.17 -10.36
C ILE A 54 21.14 -12.87 -9.93
N ALA A 55 21.07 -14.21 -9.75
CA ALA A 55 22.14 -14.99 -9.12
C ALA A 55 23.14 -15.59 -10.11
N ALA A 56 22.74 -15.85 -11.37
CA ALA A 56 23.67 -16.40 -12.35
C ALA A 56 24.47 -15.31 -13.08
N PRO A 57 25.65 -15.68 -13.68
CA PRO A 57 26.42 -14.79 -14.51
C PRO A 57 25.61 -14.21 -15.68
N ASN A 58 25.61 -12.88 -15.82
CA ASN A 58 24.82 -12.18 -16.84
C ASN A 58 25.71 -11.79 -18.03
N PRO A 59 25.48 -12.32 -19.26
CA PRO A 59 26.28 -12.02 -20.41
C PRO A 59 26.32 -10.52 -20.79
N SER A 60 25.23 -9.80 -20.56
CA SER A 60 25.16 -8.36 -20.84
C SER A 60 25.92 -7.50 -19.83
N TYR A 61 26.38 -8.10 -18.73
CA TYR A 61 27.21 -7.49 -17.70
C TYR A 61 28.51 -8.23 -17.50
N HIS A 62 29.16 -8.60 -18.63
CA HIS A 62 30.49 -9.22 -18.66
C HIS A 62 30.61 -10.53 -17.86
N GLY A 63 29.51 -11.27 -17.72
CA GLY A 63 29.48 -12.52 -16.97
C GLY A 63 29.47 -12.36 -15.42
N ILE A 64 29.25 -11.17 -14.92
CA ILE A 64 29.11 -10.93 -13.46
C ILE A 64 27.66 -11.16 -13.05
N SER A 65 27.44 -11.82 -11.91
CA SER A 65 26.10 -11.91 -11.30
C SER A 65 25.78 -10.64 -10.50
N PHE A 66 24.49 -10.32 -10.36
CA PHE A 66 24.07 -9.19 -9.53
C PHE A 66 24.31 -9.45 -8.04
N VAL A 67 24.26 -10.72 -7.60
CA VAL A 67 24.62 -11.11 -6.24
C VAL A 67 26.09 -10.80 -5.94
N ASP A 68 27.01 -11.17 -6.84
CA ASP A 68 28.44 -10.92 -6.66
C ASP A 68 28.77 -9.42 -6.73
N ALA A 69 28.08 -8.69 -7.61
CA ALA A 69 28.32 -7.27 -7.83
C ALA A 69 27.76 -6.36 -6.72
N ALA A 70 26.63 -6.72 -6.12
CA ALA A 70 25.86 -5.82 -5.27
C ALA A 70 25.44 -6.41 -3.92
N GLY A 71 25.68 -7.71 -3.67
CA GLY A 71 25.35 -8.34 -2.39
C GLY A 71 23.90 -8.10 -1.96
N PRO A 72 23.65 -7.48 -0.79
CA PRO A 72 22.31 -7.20 -0.29
C PRO A 72 21.45 -6.32 -1.22
N ALA A 73 22.07 -5.54 -2.10
CA ALA A 73 21.37 -4.69 -3.08
C ALA A 73 21.17 -5.36 -4.45
N ALA A 74 21.41 -6.67 -4.57
CA ALA A 74 21.34 -7.40 -5.85
C ALA A 74 20.02 -7.20 -6.59
N PHE A 75 18.89 -7.30 -5.89
CA PHE A 75 17.57 -7.14 -6.49
C PHE A 75 17.34 -5.72 -7.02
N VAL A 76 17.56 -4.69 -6.21
CA VAL A 76 17.34 -3.31 -6.66
C VAL A 76 18.34 -2.90 -7.75
N THR A 77 19.55 -3.46 -7.74
CA THR A 77 20.54 -3.26 -8.80
C THR A 77 20.07 -3.91 -10.10
N TYR A 78 19.58 -5.14 -10.06
CA TYR A 78 18.97 -5.80 -11.21
C TYR A 78 17.77 -5.00 -11.77
N VAL A 79 16.87 -4.56 -10.90
CA VAL A 79 15.70 -3.74 -11.31
C VAL A 79 16.15 -2.47 -12.04
N ARG A 80 17.19 -1.79 -11.54
CA ARG A 80 17.69 -0.55 -12.15
C ARG A 80 18.49 -0.81 -13.44
N ALA A 81 19.35 -1.80 -13.41
CA ALA A 81 20.28 -2.08 -14.51
C ALA A 81 19.61 -2.74 -15.71
N ILE A 82 18.58 -3.55 -15.48
CA ILE A 82 17.85 -4.29 -16.53
C ILE A 82 16.46 -3.69 -16.73
N LEU A 83 15.59 -3.83 -15.76
CA LEU A 83 14.16 -3.55 -15.98
C LEU A 83 13.91 -2.06 -16.23
N LEU A 84 14.45 -1.17 -15.40
CA LEU A 84 14.30 0.26 -15.56
C LEU A 84 14.94 0.77 -16.85
N ARG A 85 16.17 0.31 -17.12
CA ARG A 85 16.91 0.69 -18.34
C ARG A 85 16.19 0.25 -19.61
N ASP A 86 15.73 -1.00 -19.65
CA ASP A 86 15.20 -1.60 -20.88
C ASP A 86 13.75 -1.17 -21.13
N THR A 87 12.96 -0.93 -20.10
CA THR A 87 11.56 -0.47 -20.23
C THR A 87 11.42 1.05 -20.26
N GLY A 88 12.40 1.78 -19.72
CA GLY A 88 12.35 3.23 -19.58
C GLY A 88 11.30 3.74 -18.58
N ALA A 89 10.77 2.87 -17.70
CA ALA A 89 9.69 3.18 -16.76
C ALA A 89 10.18 4.00 -15.56
N THR A 90 10.82 5.14 -15.83
CA THR A 90 11.31 6.08 -14.81
C THR A 90 10.29 7.15 -14.49
N ILE A 91 10.24 7.56 -13.22
CA ILE A 91 9.37 8.66 -12.80
C ILE A 91 9.96 10.01 -13.26
N SER A 92 9.11 10.94 -13.69
CA SER A 92 9.57 12.29 -13.97
C SER A 92 9.98 13.02 -12.68
N PRO A 93 10.99 13.92 -12.72
CA PRO A 93 11.39 14.69 -11.55
C PRO A 93 10.24 15.51 -10.93
N PHE A 94 9.35 16.05 -11.75
CA PHE A 94 8.19 16.80 -11.27
C PHE A 94 7.19 15.92 -10.52
N ASN A 95 6.90 14.71 -11.02
CA ASN A 95 6.05 13.77 -10.32
C ASN A 95 6.69 13.30 -9.00
N ALA A 96 8.01 13.06 -9.00
CA ALA A 96 8.74 12.75 -7.78
C ALA A 96 8.63 13.88 -6.74
N PHE A 97 8.76 15.12 -7.16
CA PHE A 97 8.58 16.30 -6.29
C PHE A 97 7.16 16.34 -5.68
N LEU A 98 6.11 16.14 -6.48
CA LEU A 98 4.73 16.10 -5.96
C LEU A 98 4.51 14.99 -4.94
N LEU A 99 5.09 13.81 -5.18
CA LEU A 99 4.97 12.69 -4.24
C LEU A 99 5.77 12.95 -2.96
N LEU A 100 6.94 13.59 -3.03
CA LEU A 100 7.72 13.99 -1.85
C LEU A 100 6.96 15.01 -0.99
N GLN A 101 6.29 15.98 -1.59
CA GLN A 101 5.40 16.89 -0.85
C GLN A 101 4.29 16.14 -0.11
N GLY A 102 3.73 15.09 -0.74
CA GLY A 102 2.75 14.22 -0.08
C GLY A 102 3.32 13.49 1.14
N VAL A 103 4.59 13.10 1.09
CA VAL A 103 5.27 12.44 2.23
C VAL A 103 5.35 13.36 3.45
N GLU A 104 5.56 14.66 3.27
CA GLU A 104 5.69 15.62 4.37
C GLU A 104 4.46 15.65 5.30
N THR A 105 3.27 15.40 4.75
CA THR A 105 2.01 15.36 5.52
C THR A 105 1.45 13.97 5.73
N LEU A 106 2.19 12.93 5.34
CA LEU A 106 1.69 11.54 5.36
C LEU A 106 1.22 11.11 6.75
N SER A 107 2.03 11.34 7.78
CA SER A 107 1.70 10.94 9.15
C SER A 107 0.40 11.59 9.63
N LEU A 108 0.28 12.90 9.46
CA LEU A 108 -0.91 13.66 9.86
C LEU A 108 -2.18 13.17 9.15
N ARG A 109 -2.08 12.91 7.85
CA ARG A 109 -3.24 12.42 7.06
C ARG A 109 -3.63 11.01 7.48
N VAL A 110 -2.66 10.12 7.62
CA VAL A 110 -2.91 8.71 7.93
C VAL A 110 -3.44 8.53 9.35
N GLU A 111 -2.95 9.29 10.34
CA GLU A 111 -3.51 9.34 11.68
C GLU A 111 -4.97 9.78 11.65
N ARG A 112 -5.27 10.86 10.94
CA ARG A 112 -6.64 11.36 10.81
C ARG A 112 -7.55 10.36 10.09
N HIS A 113 -7.05 9.69 9.04
CA HIS A 113 -7.82 8.63 8.37
C HIS A 113 -8.13 7.48 9.32
N ALA A 114 -7.15 6.99 10.09
CA ALA A 114 -7.35 5.90 11.04
C ALA A 114 -8.35 6.29 12.15
N GLU A 115 -8.22 7.49 12.71
CA GLU A 115 -9.15 8.03 13.72
C GLU A 115 -10.57 8.14 13.19
N ASN A 116 -10.74 8.74 12.02
CA ASN A 116 -12.07 8.91 11.42
C ASN A 116 -12.70 7.56 11.07
N THR A 117 -11.90 6.63 10.53
CA THR A 117 -12.39 5.29 10.19
C THR A 117 -12.91 4.57 11.42
N LYS A 118 -12.18 4.61 12.53
CA LYS A 118 -12.63 3.98 13.77
C LYS A 118 -14.02 4.51 14.22
N LYS A 119 -14.21 5.82 14.17
CA LYS A 119 -15.50 6.45 14.52
C LYS A 119 -16.64 6.02 13.58
N ILE A 120 -16.34 5.98 12.27
CA ILE A 120 -17.34 5.60 11.25
C ILE A 120 -17.66 4.10 11.35
N VAL A 121 -16.67 3.25 11.55
CA VAL A 121 -16.87 1.80 11.76
C VAL A 121 -17.76 1.53 12.96
N GLU A 122 -17.49 2.20 14.09
CA GLU A 122 -18.31 2.09 15.30
C GLU A 122 -19.76 2.58 15.06
N TYR A 123 -19.92 3.72 14.40
CA TYR A 123 -21.23 4.26 14.04
C TYR A 123 -22.01 3.29 13.15
N LEU A 124 -21.37 2.78 12.07
CA LEU A 124 -22.03 1.88 11.14
C LEU A 124 -22.34 0.51 11.75
N ALA A 125 -21.49 0.00 12.61
CA ALA A 125 -21.72 -1.27 13.30
C ALA A 125 -22.98 -1.24 14.20
N ASN A 126 -23.35 -0.04 14.68
CA ASN A 126 -24.56 0.18 15.50
C ASN A 126 -25.75 0.76 14.71
N HIS A 127 -25.58 0.96 13.39
CA HIS A 127 -26.62 1.61 12.60
C HIS A 127 -27.72 0.62 12.19
N PRO A 128 -29.02 0.96 12.39
CA PRO A 128 -30.13 0.03 12.18
C PRO A 128 -30.31 -0.45 10.73
N GLN A 129 -29.80 0.29 9.75
CA GLN A 129 -29.84 -0.06 8.33
C GLN A 129 -28.59 -0.84 7.85
N VAL A 130 -27.62 -1.09 8.72
CA VAL A 130 -26.40 -1.85 8.39
C VAL A 130 -26.53 -3.27 8.93
N GLU A 131 -26.23 -4.25 8.10
CA GLU A 131 -26.22 -5.67 8.49
C GLU A 131 -24.86 -6.08 9.03
N LYS A 132 -23.80 -5.61 8.39
CA LYS A 132 -22.43 -6.02 8.71
C LYS A 132 -21.43 -4.94 8.31
N VAL A 133 -20.42 -4.75 9.15
CA VAL A 133 -19.22 -3.97 8.83
C VAL A 133 -18.02 -4.91 8.81
N ASN A 134 -17.22 -4.83 7.77
CA ASN A 134 -16.01 -5.64 7.62
C ASN A 134 -14.78 -4.76 7.89
N HIS A 135 -14.38 -4.66 9.16
CA HIS A 135 -13.18 -3.96 9.59
C HIS A 135 -12.53 -4.67 10.77
N PRO A 136 -11.21 -4.92 10.75
CA PRO A 136 -10.54 -5.73 11.77
C PRO A 136 -10.40 -5.06 13.15
N SER A 137 -10.80 -3.80 13.30
CA SER A 137 -10.90 -3.18 14.63
C SER A 137 -12.08 -3.70 15.46
N LEU A 138 -13.09 -4.32 14.81
CA LEU A 138 -14.22 -4.88 15.51
C LEU A 138 -13.81 -6.15 16.26
N PRO A 139 -14.24 -6.33 17.52
CA PRO A 139 -13.81 -7.47 18.34
C PRO A 139 -14.20 -8.86 17.80
N ASP A 140 -15.29 -8.93 17.05
CA ASP A 140 -15.81 -10.15 16.42
C ASP A 140 -15.21 -10.45 15.05
N HIS A 141 -14.33 -9.58 14.53
CA HIS A 141 -13.67 -9.81 13.26
C HIS A 141 -12.60 -10.92 13.41
N PRO A 142 -12.52 -11.90 12.48
CA PRO A 142 -11.59 -13.02 12.57
C PRO A 142 -10.13 -12.58 12.68
N ASP A 143 -9.74 -11.46 12.08
CA ASP A 143 -8.38 -10.93 12.11
C ASP A 143 -8.15 -9.87 13.20
N HIS A 144 -9.06 -9.74 14.18
CA HIS A 144 -8.94 -8.72 15.23
C HIS A 144 -7.62 -8.82 16.00
N ALA A 145 -7.21 -10.01 16.38
CA ALA A 145 -5.96 -10.23 17.11
C ALA A 145 -4.71 -9.85 16.25
N LEU A 146 -4.75 -10.15 14.95
CA LEU A 146 -3.69 -9.74 14.02
C LEU A 146 -3.67 -8.23 13.81
N TYR A 147 -4.84 -7.60 13.75
CA TYR A 147 -4.96 -6.16 13.67
C TYR A 147 -4.32 -5.49 14.90
N GLN A 148 -4.64 -5.95 16.10
CA GLN A 148 -4.03 -5.43 17.33
C GLN A 148 -2.49 -5.62 17.34
N LYS A 149 -2.01 -6.76 16.84
CA LYS A 149 -0.58 -7.07 16.78
C LYS A 149 0.18 -6.16 15.81
N TYR A 150 -0.35 -5.97 14.60
CA TYR A 150 0.37 -5.30 13.52
C TYR A 150 0.05 -3.81 13.38
N PHE A 151 -1.05 -3.36 13.94
CA PHE A 151 -1.53 -1.98 13.86
C PHE A 151 -1.86 -1.40 15.24
N PRO A 152 -0.92 -1.38 16.20
CA PRO A 152 -1.17 -0.89 17.56
C PRO A 152 -1.61 0.57 17.59
N ASN A 153 -1.20 1.36 16.59
CA ASN A 153 -1.54 2.78 16.46
C ASN A 153 -2.75 3.04 15.53
N GLY A 154 -3.54 1.99 15.24
CA GLY A 154 -4.63 2.06 14.28
C GLY A 154 -4.18 1.74 12.87
N GLY A 155 -5.12 1.39 12.02
CA GLY A 155 -4.85 0.99 10.65
C GLY A 155 -6.11 0.90 9.80
N ALA A 156 -5.92 0.52 8.52
CA ALA A 156 -6.98 0.19 7.58
C ALA A 156 -8.09 1.27 7.48
N SER A 157 -7.82 2.35 6.78
CA SER A 157 -8.81 3.39 6.51
C SER A 157 -9.78 3.06 5.36
N ILE A 158 -9.69 1.85 4.82
CA ILE A 158 -10.59 1.33 3.79
C ILE A 158 -11.29 0.11 4.35
N PHE A 159 -12.60 0.08 4.26
CA PHE A 159 -13.43 -1.01 4.74
C PHE A 159 -14.68 -1.16 3.89
N THR A 160 -15.40 -2.24 4.07
CA THR A 160 -16.68 -2.49 3.41
C THR A 160 -17.76 -2.68 4.47
N PHE A 161 -19.00 -2.38 4.09
CA PHE A 161 -20.16 -2.69 4.91
C PHE A 161 -21.34 -3.09 4.04
N GLN A 162 -22.26 -3.84 4.61
CA GLN A 162 -23.45 -4.34 3.97
C GLN A 162 -24.65 -3.61 4.56
N ILE A 163 -25.46 -3.00 3.71
CA ILE A 163 -26.71 -2.38 4.11
C ILE A 163 -27.86 -3.37 3.97
N LYS A 164 -28.92 -3.18 4.75
CA LYS A 164 -30.16 -3.94 4.62
C LYS A 164 -30.83 -3.67 3.29
N GLY A 165 -31.39 -4.72 2.68
CA GLY A 165 -31.97 -4.69 1.36
C GLY A 165 -31.06 -5.34 0.33
N GLY A 166 -31.03 -4.80 -0.87
CA GLY A 166 -30.28 -5.38 -1.99
C GLY A 166 -29.52 -4.33 -2.81
N VAL A 167 -29.27 -4.67 -4.07
CA VAL A 167 -28.52 -3.82 -5.01
C VAL A 167 -29.20 -2.46 -5.20
N LYS A 168 -30.54 -2.41 -5.22
CA LYS A 168 -31.31 -1.16 -5.38
C LYS A 168 -31.06 -0.19 -4.23
N GLU A 169 -31.06 -0.68 -3.00
CA GLU A 169 -30.81 0.12 -1.79
C GLU A 169 -29.35 0.56 -1.74
N ALA A 170 -28.42 -0.29 -2.15
CA ALA A 170 -27.00 0.05 -2.23
C ALA A 170 -26.75 1.16 -3.26
N HIS A 171 -27.34 1.08 -4.45
CA HIS A 171 -27.26 2.16 -5.44
C HIS A 171 -27.87 3.45 -4.91
N ALA A 172 -29.07 3.39 -4.31
CA ALA A 172 -29.71 4.57 -3.73
C ALA A 172 -28.82 5.22 -2.65
N PHE A 173 -28.15 4.43 -1.81
CA PHE A 173 -27.20 4.94 -0.83
C PHE A 173 -26.05 5.70 -1.50
N ILE A 174 -25.42 5.11 -2.50
CA ILE A 174 -24.27 5.71 -3.20
C ILE A 174 -24.70 7.01 -3.92
N ASP A 175 -25.84 7.02 -4.59
CA ASP A 175 -26.36 8.15 -5.35
C ASP A 175 -26.73 9.36 -4.47
N HIS A 176 -26.98 9.13 -3.16
CA HIS A 176 -27.29 10.18 -2.20
C HIS A 176 -26.07 10.70 -1.43
N LEU A 177 -24.87 10.15 -1.66
CA LEU A 177 -23.66 10.67 -1.03
C LEU A 177 -23.36 12.09 -1.53
N LYS A 178 -22.98 12.97 -0.59
CA LYS A 178 -22.67 14.38 -0.89
C LYS A 178 -21.21 14.74 -0.67
N ILE A 179 -20.54 14.02 0.22
CA ILE A 179 -19.14 14.24 0.57
C ILE A 179 -18.23 13.28 -0.22
N PHE A 180 -18.63 12.00 -0.26
CA PHE A 180 -17.88 10.98 -0.97
C PHE A 180 -18.31 10.88 -2.43
N SER A 181 -17.34 10.73 -3.31
CA SER A 181 -17.56 10.54 -4.75
C SER A 181 -17.49 9.07 -5.13
N LEU A 182 -18.36 8.62 -6.02
CA LEU A 182 -18.22 7.31 -6.65
C LEU A 182 -17.08 7.37 -7.68
N LEU A 183 -15.95 6.75 -7.37
CA LEU A 183 -14.77 6.75 -8.23
C LEU A 183 -13.90 5.51 -7.99
N ALA A 184 -13.03 5.20 -8.96
CA ALA A 184 -12.09 4.09 -8.91
C ALA A 184 -10.72 4.51 -8.34
N ASN A 185 -10.69 5.33 -7.30
CA ASN A 185 -9.49 5.77 -6.61
C ASN A 185 -9.68 5.71 -5.09
N VAL A 186 -8.58 5.83 -4.34
CA VAL A 186 -8.58 5.85 -2.88
C VAL A 186 -7.50 6.79 -2.37
N ALA A 187 -7.65 7.25 -1.12
CA ALA A 187 -6.67 8.06 -0.41
C ALA A 187 -6.41 9.47 -0.97
N ASP A 188 -7.30 9.98 -1.80
CA ASP A 188 -7.31 11.39 -2.17
C ASP A 188 -7.98 12.20 -1.05
N VAL A 189 -7.35 13.31 -0.63
CA VAL A 189 -7.86 14.17 0.44
C VAL A 189 -9.14 14.94 0.05
N LYS A 190 -9.51 14.94 -1.22
CA LYS A 190 -10.68 15.64 -1.75
C LYS A 190 -11.96 14.80 -1.78
N SER A 191 -11.88 13.52 -1.53
CA SER A 191 -13.03 12.61 -1.64
C SER A 191 -13.27 11.83 -0.37
#